data_69f550a68456c28f764f256dfc869148
#
_entry.id   69f550a68456c28f764f256dfc869148
#
_cell.length_a   1.000
_cell.length_b   1.000
_cell.length_c   1.000
_cell.angle_alpha   90.00
_cell.angle_beta   90.00
_cell.angle_gamma   90.00
#
_symmetry.space_group_name_H-M   'P 1'
#
loop_
_entity.id
_entity.type
_entity.pdbx_description
1 polymer ?
#
loop_
_entity_poly.entity_id
_entity_poly.type
_entity_poly.pdbx_seq_one_letter_code
_entity_poly.pdbx_strand_id
1 'polypeptide(L)'
;MPITRRTLLAGAAAMTIAPAVNAAKKDTYLYELRVYHCHPGRAAALHTRFQKRTIGIFKRCGMEVMGFWDVNGKENDVVYMVRHKNRDAREKAWKAFGKDPEWALAVKESEEKDGPIVAKADTYLFNATDFSPAVKTGQKGDARLYELRTYTSSPGNLERLVQRFRGGTVKLFEKHGMENSVYGTLDADQPAAKETLIYLLVHKSEAARNESFKNFGSDPEWRAHLAKSEQDAGGPLTAPGGVKSELLKPTSYSPMR
;
A
#
# COMPACT_ATOMS: atom_id res chain seq x y z
N MET A 1 47.44 -34.93 -62.32
CA MET A 1 47.38 -33.80 -61.37
C MET A 1 45.98 -33.70 -60.82
N PRO A 2 45.71 -33.97 -59.55
CA PRO A 2 44.33 -33.93 -59.02
C PRO A 2 44.05 -32.55 -58.40
N ILE A 3 42.87 -32.01 -58.67
CA ILE A 3 42.31 -30.75 -58.20
C ILE A 3 41.67 -30.98 -56.85
N THR A 4 42.16 -30.29 -55.83
CA THR A 4 41.66 -30.33 -54.45
C THR A 4 40.44 -29.43 -54.29
N ARG A 5 39.28 -30.04 -53.92
CA ARG A 5 38.09 -29.29 -53.51
C ARG A 5 38.22 -28.78 -52.06
N ARG A 6 38.20 -27.47 -51.88
CA ARG A 6 38.06 -26.83 -50.58
C ARG A 6 36.58 -26.78 -50.19
N THR A 7 36.25 -27.46 -49.11
CA THR A 7 34.91 -27.38 -48.45
C THR A 7 34.88 -26.15 -47.57
N LEU A 8 33.97 -25.23 -47.88
CA LEU A 8 33.64 -24.09 -47.01
C LEU A 8 32.60 -24.54 -45.97
N LEU A 9 33.01 -24.55 -44.70
CA LEU A 9 32.11 -24.71 -43.57
C LEU A 9 31.48 -23.34 -43.25
N ALA A 10 30.16 -23.20 -43.51
CA ALA A 10 29.36 -22.05 -43.07
C ALA A 10 28.97 -22.29 -41.62
N GLY A 11 29.56 -21.55 -40.71
CA GLY A 11 29.12 -21.51 -39.31
C GLY A 11 27.86 -20.68 -39.14
N ALA A 12 26.72 -21.34 -38.82
CA ALA A 12 25.51 -20.64 -38.40
C ALA A 12 25.67 -20.19 -36.98
N ALA A 13 25.78 -18.88 -36.78
CA ALA A 13 25.71 -18.25 -35.45
C ALA A 13 24.25 -18.23 -35.00
N ALA A 14 23.90 -19.04 -34.01
CA ALA A 14 22.59 -18.99 -33.34
C ALA A 14 22.51 -17.72 -32.49
N MET A 15 21.77 -16.72 -32.96
CA MET A 15 21.37 -15.58 -32.11
C MET A 15 20.37 -16.07 -31.07
N THR A 16 20.82 -16.20 -29.82
CA THR A 16 19.93 -16.37 -28.67
C THR A 16 19.24 -15.03 -28.39
N ILE A 17 17.97 -14.92 -28.76
CA ILE A 17 17.13 -13.81 -28.35
C ILE A 17 16.81 -14.02 -26.86
N ALA A 18 17.48 -13.25 -25.99
CA ALA A 18 17.10 -13.18 -24.59
C ALA A 18 15.66 -12.62 -24.49
N PRO A 19 14.77 -13.22 -23.65
CA PRO A 19 13.44 -12.69 -23.48
C PRO A 19 13.56 -11.27 -22.89
N ALA A 20 12.92 -10.31 -23.56
CA ALA A 20 12.78 -8.95 -23.04
C ALA A 20 12.08 -9.01 -21.67
N VAL A 21 12.79 -8.72 -20.62
CA VAL A 21 12.19 -8.51 -19.29
C VAL A 21 11.28 -7.30 -19.45
N ASN A 22 9.98 -7.54 -19.46
CA ASN A 22 8.97 -6.50 -19.45
C ASN A 22 9.18 -5.70 -18.14
N ALA A 23 9.84 -4.55 -18.23
CA ALA A 23 9.96 -3.64 -17.10
C ALA A 23 8.52 -3.27 -16.68
N ALA A 24 8.13 -3.72 -15.49
CA ALA A 24 6.83 -3.40 -14.94
C ALA A 24 6.66 -1.87 -14.99
N LYS A 25 5.56 -1.41 -15.59
CA LYS A 25 5.27 0.03 -15.73
C LYS A 25 5.28 0.64 -14.33
N LYS A 26 6.18 1.59 -14.09
CA LYS A 26 6.30 2.27 -12.79
C LYS A 26 4.94 2.84 -12.41
N ASP A 27 4.47 2.51 -11.21
CA ASP A 27 3.27 3.13 -10.63
C ASP A 27 3.58 4.60 -10.33
N THR A 28 2.85 5.50 -10.96
CA THR A 28 3.03 6.95 -10.83
C THR A 28 1.88 7.62 -10.06
N TYR A 29 1.00 6.83 -9.49
CA TYR A 29 -0.12 7.35 -8.72
C TYR A 29 0.33 7.92 -7.37
N LEU A 30 -0.35 8.98 -6.96
CA LEU A 30 -0.32 9.47 -5.59
C LEU A 30 -1.44 8.77 -4.80
N TYR A 31 -1.07 8.05 -3.78
CA TYR A 31 -2.00 7.37 -2.87
C TYR A 31 -2.32 8.28 -1.70
N GLU A 32 -3.56 8.26 -1.29
CA GLU A 32 -4.05 8.95 -0.10
C GLU A 32 -4.79 7.94 0.79
N LEU A 33 -4.17 7.58 1.91
CA LEU A 33 -4.76 6.76 2.96
C LEU A 33 -5.21 7.68 4.08
N ARG A 34 -6.45 7.52 4.53
CA ARG A 34 -7.01 8.31 5.62
C ARG A 34 -7.54 7.38 6.72
N VAL A 35 -7.22 7.75 7.95
CA VAL A 35 -7.76 7.12 9.15
C VAL A 35 -8.74 8.11 9.77
N TYR A 36 -10.01 7.74 9.80
CA TYR A 36 -11.05 8.52 10.45
C TYR A 36 -11.31 7.96 11.84
N HIS A 37 -11.11 8.80 12.85
CA HIS A 37 -11.48 8.53 14.22
C HIS A 37 -12.86 9.13 14.46
N CYS A 38 -13.87 8.28 14.51
CA CYS A 38 -15.24 8.71 14.72
C CYS A 38 -15.51 9.01 16.21
N HIS A 39 -16.49 9.87 16.46
CA HIS A 39 -17.08 9.95 17.79
C HIS A 39 -17.66 8.60 18.21
N PRO A 40 -17.73 8.26 19.51
CA PRO A 40 -18.24 6.98 19.99
C PRO A 40 -19.61 6.61 19.37
N GLY A 41 -19.70 5.41 18.80
CA GLY A 41 -20.91 4.90 18.16
C GLY A 41 -21.25 5.48 16.78
N ARG A 42 -20.41 6.38 16.22
CA ARG A 42 -20.72 7.05 14.95
C ARG A 42 -20.16 6.36 13.70
N ALA A 43 -19.36 5.30 13.83
CA ALA A 43 -18.78 4.59 12.69
C ALA A 43 -19.84 4.00 11.74
N ALA A 44 -20.95 3.47 12.27
CA ALA A 44 -22.06 2.94 11.45
C ALA A 44 -22.70 4.02 10.55
N ALA A 45 -22.82 5.25 11.05
CA ALA A 45 -23.31 6.38 10.26
C ALA A 45 -22.30 6.77 9.15
N LEU A 46 -21.00 6.70 9.45
CA LEU A 46 -19.96 6.92 8.46
C LEU A 46 -20.00 5.87 7.33
N HIS A 47 -20.14 4.59 7.65
CA HIS A 47 -20.28 3.52 6.65
C HIS A 47 -21.50 3.74 5.76
N THR A 48 -22.65 4.13 6.37
CA THR A 48 -23.88 4.45 5.62
C THR A 48 -23.65 5.62 4.66
N ARG A 49 -22.96 6.69 5.12
CA ARG A 49 -22.62 7.85 4.30
C ARG A 49 -21.69 7.48 3.15
N PHE A 50 -20.67 6.65 3.41
CA PHE A 50 -19.77 6.16 2.35
C PHE A 50 -20.54 5.38 1.29
N GLN A 51 -21.32 4.38 1.68
CA GLN A 51 -22.04 3.51 0.75
C GLN A 51 -23.07 4.27 -0.09
N LYS A 52 -23.88 5.10 0.56
CA LYS A 52 -25.01 5.74 -0.11
C LYS A 52 -24.64 6.97 -0.93
N ARG A 53 -23.58 7.70 -0.55
CA ARG A 53 -23.26 9.01 -1.12
C ARG A 53 -21.80 9.15 -1.50
N THR A 54 -20.88 9.07 -0.54
CA THR A 54 -19.49 9.54 -0.69
C THR A 54 -18.72 8.82 -1.78
N ILE A 55 -18.89 7.50 -1.93
CA ILE A 55 -18.21 6.73 -2.98
C ILE A 55 -18.62 7.21 -4.37
N GLY A 56 -19.89 7.51 -4.60
CA GLY A 56 -20.37 8.08 -5.87
C GLY A 56 -19.75 9.45 -6.14
N ILE A 57 -19.67 10.30 -5.10
CA ILE A 57 -19.09 11.63 -5.18
C ILE A 57 -17.57 11.53 -5.48
N PHE A 58 -16.83 10.65 -4.78
CA PHE A 58 -15.41 10.42 -5.05
C PHE A 58 -15.15 10.09 -6.52
N LYS A 59 -15.92 9.15 -7.07
CA LYS A 59 -15.77 8.70 -8.47
C LYS A 59 -15.99 9.85 -9.46
N ARG A 60 -17.07 10.63 -9.31
CA ARG A 60 -17.36 11.74 -10.24
C ARG A 60 -16.40 12.91 -10.07
N CYS A 61 -15.79 13.06 -8.89
CA CYS A 61 -14.72 14.04 -8.66
C CYS A 61 -13.33 13.57 -9.16
N GLY A 62 -13.23 12.35 -9.73
CA GLY A 62 -11.98 11.83 -10.28
C GLY A 62 -11.06 11.16 -9.27
N MET A 63 -11.56 10.77 -8.10
CA MET A 63 -10.84 9.96 -7.13
C MET A 63 -11.07 8.48 -7.43
N GLU A 64 -10.02 7.71 -7.57
CA GLU A 64 -10.13 6.27 -7.70
C GLU A 64 -10.12 5.62 -6.31
N VAL A 65 -11.22 4.98 -5.97
CA VAL A 65 -11.39 4.33 -4.66
C VAL A 65 -10.68 2.98 -4.66
N MET A 66 -9.77 2.79 -3.72
CA MET A 66 -9.00 1.56 -3.57
C MET A 66 -9.61 0.62 -2.53
N GLY A 67 -9.91 1.10 -1.33
CA GLY A 67 -10.47 0.27 -0.27
C GLY A 67 -11.04 1.02 0.92
N PHE A 68 -11.85 0.29 1.71
CA PHE A 68 -12.41 0.72 3.00
C PHE A 68 -12.28 -0.42 3.99
N TRP A 69 -11.85 -0.11 5.20
CA TRP A 69 -11.60 -1.10 6.25
C TRP A 69 -12.02 -0.60 7.62
N ASP A 70 -12.49 -1.51 8.45
CA ASP A 70 -12.59 -1.34 9.89
C ASP A 70 -11.26 -1.71 10.54
N VAL A 71 -10.87 -0.98 11.57
CA VAL A 71 -9.64 -1.29 12.32
C VAL A 71 -9.96 -2.32 13.39
N ASN A 72 -9.25 -3.46 13.38
CA ASN A 72 -9.48 -4.52 14.35
C ASN A 72 -9.19 -4.02 15.77
N GLY A 73 -10.15 -4.21 16.68
CA GLY A 73 -10.05 -3.74 18.07
C GLY A 73 -10.26 -2.24 18.28
N LYS A 74 -10.65 -1.47 17.26
CA LYS A 74 -10.94 -0.03 17.34
C LYS A 74 -12.26 0.27 16.63
N GLU A 75 -13.38 0.10 17.33
CA GLU A 75 -14.73 0.18 16.78
C GLU A 75 -15.10 1.52 16.14
N ASN A 76 -14.41 2.60 16.50
CA ASN A 76 -14.66 3.95 15.98
C ASN A 76 -13.65 4.40 14.93
N ASP A 77 -12.70 3.55 14.53
CA ASP A 77 -11.71 3.87 13.53
C ASP A 77 -12.05 3.23 12.18
N VAL A 78 -12.11 4.04 11.14
CA VAL A 78 -12.36 3.61 9.76
C VAL A 78 -11.21 4.09 8.88
N VAL A 79 -10.60 3.16 8.14
CA VAL A 79 -9.55 3.46 7.18
C VAL A 79 -10.11 3.41 5.77
N TYR A 80 -9.70 4.34 4.93
CA TYR A 80 -9.92 4.22 3.49
C TYR A 80 -8.74 4.71 2.68
N MET A 81 -8.64 4.24 1.47
CA MET A 81 -7.60 4.62 0.53
C MET A 81 -8.20 4.98 -0.82
N VAL A 82 -7.77 6.12 -1.34
CA VAL A 82 -8.00 6.55 -2.71
C VAL A 82 -6.66 6.77 -3.41
N ARG A 83 -6.66 6.82 -4.74
CA ARG A 83 -5.48 7.24 -5.48
C ARG A 83 -5.83 8.31 -6.53
N HIS A 84 -4.83 9.08 -6.87
CA HIS A 84 -4.91 10.20 -7.82
C HIS A 84 -3.80 10.05 -8.85
N LYS A 85 -4.00 10.55 -10.07
CA LYS A 85 -2.93 10.52 -11.09
C LYS A 85 -1.66 11.24 -10.63
N ASN A 86 -1.82 12.34 -9.89
CA ASN A 86 -0.76 13.17 -9.34
C ASN A 86 -1.36 14.17 -8.33
N ARG A 87 -0.54 15.04 -7.77
CA ARG A 87 -0.93 16.07 -6.80
C ARG A 87 -1.98 17.04 -7.37
N ASP A 88 -1.79 17.56 -8.58
CA ASP A 88 -2.75 18.49 -9.21
C ASP A 88 -4.13 17.86 -9.38
N ALA A 89 -4.16 16.57 -9.77
CA ALA A 89 -5.41 15.83 -9.88
C ALA A 89 -6.09 15.66 -8.52
N ARG A 90 -5.30 15.42 -7.46
CA ARG A 90 -5.81 15.36 -6.09
C ARG A 90 -6.43 16.68 -5.64
N GLU A 91 -5.73 17.79 -5.81
CA GLU A 91 -6.22 19.12 -5.42
C GLU A 91 -7.52 19.50 -6.14
N LYS A 92 -7.58 19.24 -7.45
CA LYS A 92 -8.79 19.44 -8.25
C LYS A 92 -9.94 18.57 -7.76
N ALA A 93 -9.67 17.31 -7.46
CA ALA A 93 -10.67 16.36 -7.00
C ALA A 93 -11.25 16.76 -5.63
N TRP A 94 -10.41 17.10 -4.65
CA TRP A 94 -10.88 17.57 -3.34
C TRP A 94 -11.61 18.91 -3.41
N LYS A 95 -11.16 19.84 -4.27
CA LYS A 95 -11.87 21.11 -4.52
C LYS A 95 -13.26 20.88 -5.14
N ALA A 96 -13.37 19.94 -6.08
CA ALA A 96 -14.64 19.55 -6.68
C ALA A 96 -15.56 18.88 -5.63
N PHE A 97 -15.02 17.96 -4.85
CA PHE A 97 -15.73 17.26 -3.77
C PHE A 97 -16.31 18.25 -2.73
N GLY A 98 -15.53 19.22 -2.26
CA GLY A 98 -16.00 20.21 -1.29
C GLY A 98 -17.08 21.16 -1.82
N LYS A 99 -17.24 21.26 -3.14
CA LYS A 99 -18.27 22.07 -3.81
C LYS A 99 -19.48 21.24 -4.28
N ASP A 100 -19.42 19.93 -4.13
CA ASP A 100 -20.48 19.05 -4.59
C ASP A 100 -21.73 19.21 -3.70
N PRO A 101 -22.91 19.59 -4.27
CA PRO A 101 -24.11 19.84 -3.49
C PRO A 101 -24.62 18.59 -2.78
N GLU A 102 -24.38 17.40 -3.35
CA GLU A 102 -24.77 16.14 -2.72
C GLU A 102 -23.89 15.82 -1.50
N TRP A 103 -22.63 16.32 -1.48
CA TRP A 103 -21.78 16.21 -0.30
C TRP A 103 -22.35 17.01 0.89
N ALA A 104 -22.74 18.26 0.66
CA ALA A 104 -23.34 19.09 1.71
C ALA A 104 -24.62 18.45 2.27
N LEU A 105 -25.45 17.89 1.39
CA LEU A 105 -26.66 17.15 1.78
C LEU A 105 -26.31 15.89 2.57
N ALA A 106 -25.30 15.11 2.13
CA ALA A 106 -24.86 13.90 2.81
C ALA A 106 -24.36 14.16 4.23
N VAL A 107 -23.63 15.26 4.44
CA VAL A 107 -23.19 15.69 5.78
C VAL A 107 -24.41 16.06 6.63
N LYS A 108 -25.29 16.94 6.12
CA LYS A 108 -26.49 17.35 6.84
C LYS A 108 -27.32 16.16 7.28
N GLU A 109 -27.70 15.26 6.36
CA GLU A 109 -28.54 14.08 6.64
C GLU A 109 -27.91 13.14 7.68
N SER A 110 -26.57 13.00 7.66
CA SER A 110 -25.88 12.04 8.52
C SER A 110 -25.50 12.60 9.90
N GLU A 111 -25.50 13.92 10.07
CA GLU A 111 -25.06 14.60 11.30
C GLU A 111 -26.16 15.40 12.00
N GLU A 112 -27.32 15.62 11.34
CA GLU A 112 -28.40 16.47 11.87
C GLU A 112 -28.94 15.97 13.21
N LYS A 113 -29.11 14.66 13.39
CA LYS A 113 -29.72 14.08 14.58
C LYS A 113 -28.72 13.89 15.73
N ASP A 114 -27.56 13.32 15.42
CA ASP A 114 -26.65 12.78 16.43
C ASP A 114 -25.28 13.52 16.43
N GLY A 115 -25.19 14.66 15.74
CA GLY A 115 -23.98 15.48 15.65
C GLY A 115 -22.87 14.94 14.75
N PRO A 116 -21.69 15.54 14.79
CA PRO A 116 -20.56 15.19 13.93
C PRO A 116 -20.18 13.72 14.00
N ILE A 117 -19.80 13.15 12.85
CA ILE A 117 -19.36 11.75 12.78
C ILE A 117 -17.88 11.62 13.09
N VAL A 118 -17.03 12.46 12.47
CA VAL A 118 -15.56 12.34 12.53
C VAL A 118 -15.01 13.35 13.53
N ALA A 119 -14.35 12.85 14.57
CA ALA A 119 -13.69 13.67 15.56
C ALA A 119 -12.29 14.12 15.08
N LYS A 120 -11.56 13.23 14.40
CA LYS A 120 -10.20 13.47 13.89
C LYS A 120 -9.98 12.68 12.61
N ALA A 121 -9.16 13.20 11.71
CA ALA A 121 -8.71 12.51 10.51
C ALA A 121 -7.19 12.60 10.37
N ASP A 122 -6.51 11.45 10.33
CA ASP A 122 -5.12 11.37 9.94
C ASP A 122 -5.02 11.07 8.44
N THR A 123 -4.07 11.70 7.76
CA THR A 123 -3.91 11.56 6.30
C THR A 123 -2.45 11.25 5.97
N TYR A 124 -2.26 10.20 5.18
CA TYR A 124 -0.97 9.79 4.65
C TYR A 124 -1.00 9.90 3.13
N LEU A 125 -0.28 10.87 2.59
CA LEU A 125 -0.01 10.95 1.16
C LEU A 125 1.31 10.25 0.87
N PHE A 126 1.32 9.31 -0.08
CA PHE A 126 2.53 8.58 -0.39
C PHE A 126 2.63 8.22 -1.88
N ASN A 127 3.86 8.15 -2.34
CA ASN A 127 4.20 7.69 -3.68
C ASN A 127 4.64 6.24 -3.62
N ALA A 128 4.17 5.41 -4.55
CA ALA A 128 4.57 4.03 -4.60
C ALA A 128 6.08 3.88 -4.85
N THR A 129 6.71 2.92 -4.16
CA THR A 129 8.09 2.53 -4.46
C THR A 129 8.15 1.80 -5.81
N ASP A 130 9.35 1.72 -6.39
CA ASP A 130 9.58 1.04 -7.67
C ASP A 130 9.35 -0.49 -7.61
N PHE A 131 9.38 -1.07 -6.43
CA PHE A 131 9.09 -2.49 -6.18
C PHE A 131 7.67 -2.75 -5.67
N SER A 132 6.86 -1.70 -5.51
CA SER A 132 5.46 -1.86 -5.11
C SER A 132 4.68 -2.63 -6.18
N PRO A 133 3.94 -3.70 -5.81
CA PRO A 133 3.04 -4.34 -6.75
C PRO A 133 1.93 -3.38 -7.22
N ALA A 134 1.36 -3.65 -8.38
CA ALA A 134 0.15 -2.97 -8.80
C ALA A 134 -1.01 -3.34 -7.86
N VAL A 135 -1.68 -2.33 -7.30
CA VAL A 135 -2.80 -2.56 -6.38
C VAL A 135 -3.97 -3.20 -7.14
N LYS A 136 -4.46 -4.32 -6.64
CA LYS A 136 -5.58 -5.07 -7.20
C LYS A 136 -6.88 -4.67 -6.50
N THR A 137 -7.91 -4.35 -7.28
CA THR A 137 -9.26 -4.05 -6.80
C THR A 137 -10.28 -4.95 -7.50
N GLY A 138 -11.49 -5.05 -6.95
CA GLY A 138 -12.57 -5.84 -7.55
C GLY A 138 -12.37 -7.35 -7.45
N GLN A 139 -11.52 -7.83 -6.56
CA GLN A 139 -11.33 -9.26 -6.32
C GLN A 139 -12.61 -9.87 -5.75
N LYS A 140 -12.98 -11.04 -6.27
CA LYS A 140 -14.10 -11.86 -5.77
C LYS A 140 -13.54 -12.95 -4.86
N GLY A 141 -14.29 -13.33 -3.83
CA GLY A 141 -13.91 -14.36 -2.89
C GLY A 141 -14.16 -13.93 -1.44
N ASP A 142 -13.66 -14.73 -0.50
CA ASP A 142 -13.75 -14.43 0.93
C ASP A 142 -12.94 -13.18 1.27
N ALA A 143 -13.46 -12.42 2.23
CA ALA A 143 -12.77 -11.25 2.74
C ALA A 143 -11.46 -11.66 3.42
N ARG A 144 -10.37 -11.02 3.04
CA ARG A 144 -9.04 -11.25 3.59
C ARG A 144 -8.74 -10.24 4.69
N LEU A 145 -7.72 -10.51 5.47
CA LEU A 145 -7.22 -9.59 6.48
C LEU A 145 -6.10 -8.73 5.88
N TYR A 146 -6.22 -7.43 5.99
CA TYR A 146 -5.18 -6.49 5.62
C TYR A 146 -4.37 -6.07 6.84
N GLU A 147 -3.12 -5.73 6.65
CA GLU A 147 -2.26 -5.20 7.71
C GLU A 147 -1.58 -3.93 7.21
N LEU A 148 -1.98 -2.79 7.77
CA LEU A 148 -1.30 -1.51 7.55
C LEU A 148 -0.06 -1.46 8.43
N ARG A 149 1.09 -1.27 7.81
CA ARG A 149 2.35 -1.14 8.54
C ARG A 149 3.00 0.21 8.21
N THR A 150 3.40 0.89 9.25
CA THR A 150 4.13 2.17 9.17
C THR A 150 5.46 2.01 9.90
N TYR A 151 6.55 2.23 9.18
CA TYR A 151 7.90 2.15 9.71
C TYR A 151 8.51 3.54 9.75
N THR A 152 8.92 3.98 10.93
CA THR A 152 9.77 5.16 11.08
C THR A 152 11.23 4.70 11.04
N SER A 153 11.99 5.17 10.07
CA SER A 153 13.41 4.87 9.98
C SER A 153 14.22 5.60 11.07
N SER A 154 15.37 5.08 11.42
CA SER A 154 16.38 5.86 12.13
C SER A 154 16.75 7.10 11.29
N PRO A 155 17.13 8.22 11.90
CA PRO A 155 17.44 9.46 11.18
C PRO A 155 18.40 9.24 9.99
N GLY A 156 17.99 9.70 8.80
CA GLY A 156 18.76 9.60 7.56
C GLY A 156 18.80 8.20 6.91
N ASN A 157 18.10 7.21 7.46
CA ASN A 157 18.15 5.81 6.98
C ASN A 157 16.93 5.36 6.17
N LEU A 158 16.01 6.26 5.80
CA LEU A 158 14.82 5.84 5.02
C LEU A 158 15.20 5.15 3.72
N GLU A 159 16.13 5.70 2.95
CA GLU A 159 16.55 5.09 1.67
C GLU A 159 17.17 3.70 1.89
N ARG A 160 17.99 3.50 2.91
CA ARG A 160 18.55 2.20 3.26
C ARG A 160 17.48 1.20 3.72
N LEU A 161 16.46 1.68 4.45
CA LEU A 161 15.30 0.87 4.82
C LEU A 161 14.53 0.44 3.57
N VAL A 162 14.27 1.34 2.63
CA VAL A 162 13.64 1.06 1.33
C VAL A 162 14.47 0.04 0.53
N GLN A 163 15.81 0.18 0.50
CA GLN A 163 16.71 -0.77 -0.14
C GLN A 163 16.64 -2.17 0.50
N ARG A 164 16.53 -2.27 1.82
CA ARG A 164 16.33 -3.56 2.50
C ARG A 164 15.04 -4.25 2.04
N PHE A 165 13.95 -3.50 1.89
CA PHE A 165 12.69 -4.06 1.37
C PHE A 165 12.84 -4.53 -0.07
N ARG A 166 13.40 -3.70 -0.94
CA ARG A 166 13.67 -4.02 -2.36
C ARG A 166 14.60 -5.23 -2.51
N GLY A 167 15.65 -5.29 -1.71
CA GLY A 167 16.74 -6.29 -1.83
C GLY A 167 16.37 -7.69 -1.35
N GLY A 168 15.28 -7.86 -0.56
CA GLY A 168 14.95 -9.20 -0.06
C GLY A 168 13.66 -9.30 0.74
N THR A 169 13.32 -8.29 1.57
CA THR A 169 12.20 -8.38 2.50
C THR A 169 10.88 -8.72 1.82
N VAL A 170 10.58 -8.08 0.66
CA VAL A 170 9.33 -8.32 -0.10
C VAL A 170 9.23 -9.79 -0.54
N LYS A 171 10.30 -10.37 -1.08
CA LYS A 171 10.36 -11.78 -1.48
C LYS A 171 10.24 -12.73 -0.30
N LEU A 172 10.85 -12.36 0.83
CA LEU A 172 10.77 -13.16 2.05
C LEU A 172 9.37 -13.14 2.66
N PHE A 173 8.64 -12.02 2.55
CA PHE A 173 7.23 -12.00 2.91
C PHE A 173 6.40 -12.98 2.06
N GLU A 174 6.59 -12.99 0.74
CA GLU A 174 5.92 -13.94 -0.16
C GLU A 174 6.28 -15.40 0.16
N LYS A 175 7.57 -15.69 0.42
CA LYS A 175 8.05 -17.01 0.84
C LYS A 175 7.31 -17.54 2.06
N HIS A 176 6.94 -16.64 2.98
CA HIS A 176 6.22 -16.99 4.20
C HIS A 176 4.69 -16.77 4.12
N GLY A 177 4.14 -16.65 2.91
CA GLY A 177 2.70 -16.62 2.68
C GLY A 177 2.01 -15.28 2.94
N MET A 178 2.78 -14.20 3.06
CA MET A 178 2.26 -12.83 3.14
C MET A 178 2.15 -12.24 1.73
N GLU A 179 0.97 -11.80 1.32
CA GLU A 179 0.79 -11.15 0.02
C GLU A 179 1.14 -9.67 0.12
N ASN A 180 2.02 -9.21 -0.75
CA ASN A 180 2.39 -7.81 -0.86
C ASN A 180 1.32 -7.04 -1.66
N SER A 181 0.84 -5.89 -1.14
CA SER A 181 -0.20 -5.09 -1.78
C SER A 181 0.32 -3.76 -2.31
N VAL A 182 0.79 -2.87 -1.45
CA VAL A 182 1.36 -1.58 -1.83
C VAL A 182 2.46 -1.17 -0.86
N TYR A 183 3.49 -0.55 -1.37
CA TYR A 183 4.61 0.03 -0.61
C TYR A 183 4.85 1.46 -1.07
N GLY A 184 5.04 2.38 -0.14
CA GLY A 184 5.30 3.78 -0.47
C GLY A 184 6.10 4.52 0.58
N THR A 185 6.70 5.63 0.16
CA THR A 185 7.26 6.65 1.04
C THR A 185 6.35 7.87 1.02
N LEU A 186 6.25 8.56 2.15
CA LEU A 186 5.39 9.73 2.24
C LEU A 186 5.81 10.80 1.23
N ASP A 187 4.84 11.54 0.74
CA ASP A 187 5.06 12.67 -0.15
C ASP A 187 5.85 13.77 0.58
N ALA A 188 6.73 14.49 -0.14
CA ALA A 188 7.80 15.31 0.41
C ALA A 188 7.37 16.39 1.41
N ASP A 189 6.14 16.89 1.32
CA ASP A 189 5.59 17.90 2.24
C ASP A 189 4.76 17.32 3.40
N GLN A 190 4.71 15.98 3.52
CA GLN A 190 4.11 15.35 4.69
C GLN A 190 5.06 15.41 5.90
N PRO A 191 4.51 15.58 7.11
CA PRO A 191 5.30 15.37 8.33
C PRO A 191 5.96 13.99 8.31
N ALA A 192 7.22 13.90 8.75
CA ALA A 192 8.04 12.68 8.75
C ALA A 192 8.24 12.03 7.36
N ALA A 193 8.11 12.78 6.25
CA ALA A 193 8.32 12.28 4.88
C ALA A 193 9.71 11.66 4.67
N LYS A 194 10.72 12.17 5.37
CA LYS A 194 12.12 11.70 5.27
C LYS A 194 12.40 10.45 6.11
N GLU A 195 11.41 9.93 6.83
CA GLU A 195 11.60 8.85 7.80
C GLU A 195 10.58 7.71 7.64
N THR A 196 9.50 7.91 6.86
CA THR A 196 8.38 6.97 6.86
C THR A 196 8.31 6.12 5.62
N LEU A 197 8.33 4.80 5.82
CA LEU A 197 7.88 3.78 4.87
C LEU A 197 6.50 3.27 5.32
N ILE A 198 5.52 3.31 4.42
CA ILE A 198 4.16 2.81 4.66
C ILE A 198 3.84 1.70 3.67
N TYR A 199 3.17 0.64 4.14
CA TYR A 199 2.79 -0.46 3.26
C TYR A 199 1.60 -1.27 3.79
N LEU A 200 0.95 -2.01 2.88
CA LEU A 200 -0.12 -2.95 3.17
C LEU A 200 0.32 -4.38 2.81
N LEU A 201 0.11 -5.29 3.75
CA LEU A 201 0.15 -6.74 3.52
C LEU A 201 -1.26 -7.30 3.53
N VAL A 202 -1.44 -8.46 2.90
CA VAL A 202 -2.70 -9.19 2.87
C VAL A 202 -2.49 -10.61 3.38
N HIS A 203 -3.36 -11.05 4.27
CA HIS A 203 -3.31 -12.35 4.91
C HIS A 203 -4.64 -13.08 4.72
N LYS A 204 -4.62 -14.40 4.72
CA LYS A 204 -5.84 -15.22 4.68
C LYS A 204 -6.67 -15.06 5.95
N SER A 205 -6.00 -14.92 7.10
CA SER A 205 -6.60 -14.75 8.41
C SER A 205 -5.57 -14.23 9.41
N GLU A 206 -6.00 -13.87 10.62
CA GLU A 206 -5.10 -13.48 11.70
C GLU A 206 -4.20 -14.63 12.16
N ALA A 207 -4.72 -15.86 12.20
CA ALA A 207 -3.93 -17.06 12.51
C ALA A 207 -2.82 -17.28 11.46
N ALA A 208 -3.15 -17.19 10.16
CA ALA A 208 -2.17 -17.28 9.07
C ALA A 208 -1.12 -16.17 9.15
N ARG A 209 -1.53 -14.95 9.46
CA ARG A 209 -0.61 -13.82 9.68
C ARG A 209 0.38 -14.10 10.81
N ASN A 210 -0.10 -14.58 11.94
CA ASN A 210 0.76 -14.87 13.10
C ASN A 210 1.77 -15.98 12.81
N GLU A 211 1.35 -17.03 12.11
CA GLU A 211 2.23 -18.12 11.66
C GLU A 211 3.28 -17.60 10.66
N SER A 212 2.86 -16.81 9.67
CA SER A 212 3.75 -16.24 8.66
C SER A 212 4.84 -15.38 9.30
N PHE A 213 4.50 -14.48 10.23
CA PHE A 213 5.50 -13.66 10.92
C PHE A 213 6.41 -14.46 11.85
N LYS A 214 5.89 -15.50 12.50
CA LYS A 214 6.72 -16.43 13.31
C LYS A 214 7.78 -17.09 12.43
N ASN A 215 7.36 -17.66 11.30
CA ASN A 215 8.24 -18.34 10.36
C ASN A 215 9.25 -17.37 9.71
N PHE A 216 8.78 -16.20 9.28
CA PHE A 216 9.63 -15.14 8.77
C PHE A 216 10.69 -14.69 9.78
N GLY A 217 10.32 -14.45 11.04
CA GLY A 217 11.26 -14.00 12.09
C GLY A 217 12.33 -15.05 12.45
N SER A 218 12.04 -16.34 12.24
CA SER A 218 12.97 -17.45 12.47
C SER A 218 13.81 -17.81 11.24
N ASP A 219 13.48 -17.29 10.06
CA ASP A 219 14.17 -17.61 8.80
C ASP A 219 15.62 -17.12 8.83
N PRO A 220 16.61 -18.03 8.64
CA PRO A 220 18.03 -17.66 8.59
C PRO A 220 18.36 -16.63 7.48
N GLU A 221 17.66 -16.71 6.34
CA GLU A 221 17.84 -15.77 5.23
C GLU A 221 17.40 -14.36 5.63
N TRP A 222 16.26 -14.25 6.31
CA TRP A 222 15.83 -12.97 6.87
C TRP A 222 16.81 -12.40 7.89
N ARG A 223 17.26 -13.24 8.82
CA ARG A 223 18.21 -12.80 9.86
C ARG A 223 19.52 -12.32 9.28
N ALA A 224 20.06 -13.02 8.27
CA ALA A 224 21.28 -12.62 7.58
C ALA A 224 21.06 -11.30 6.81
N HIS A 225 19.91 -11.15 6.09
CA HIS A 225 19.56 -9.95 5.36
C HIS A 225 19.37 -8.74 6.29
N LEU A 226 18.73 -8.93 7.43
CA LEU A 226 18.58 -7.91 8.47
C LEU A 226 19.95 -7.47 8.99
N ALA A 227 20.76 -8.42 9.49
CA ALA A 227 22.07 -8.15 10.08
C ALA A 227 22.99 -7.41 9.09
N LYS A 228 23.04 -7.88 7.84
CA LYS A 228 23.86 -7.22 6.81
C LYS A 228 23.41 -5.78 6.57
N SER A 229 22.12 -5.53 6.42
CA SER A 229 21.60 -4.18 6.14
C SER A 229 21.83 -3.21 7.31
N GLU A 230 21.82 -3.69 8.54
CA GLU A 230 22.11 -2.89 9.73
C GLU A 230 23.63 -2.67 9.93
N GLN A 231 24.45 -3.68 9.61
CA GLN A 231 25.91 -3.53 9.58
C GLN A 231 26.34 -2.47 8.56
N ASP A 232 25.78 -2.53 7.33
CA ASP A 232 26.09 -1.58 6.25
C ASP A 232 25.62 -0.15 6.60
N ALA A 233 24.63 -0.01 7.49
CA ALA A 233 24.10 1.27 7.96
C ALA A 233 24.82 1.82 9.22
N GLY A 234 25.59 0.98 9.90
CA GLY A 234 26.20 1.31 11.18
C GLY A 234 25.22 1.23 12.38
N GLY A 235 24.07 0.57 12.21
CA GLY A 235 23.07 0.39 13.26
C GLY A 235 21.66 0.08 12.73
N PRO A 236 20.66 0.01 13.63
CA PRO A 236 19.28 -0.30 13.26
C PRO A 236 18.71 0.70 12.24
N LEU A 237 18.04 0.17 11.22
CA LEU A 237 17.39 1.00 10.18
C LEU A 237 16.03 1.58 10.61
N THR A 238 15.44 1.06 11.69
CA THR A 238 14.19 1.56 12.26
C THR A 238 14.44 2.21 13.61
N ALA A 239 13.79 3.32 13.87
CA ALA A 239 13.82 3.99 15.18
C ALA A 239 13.23 3.07 16.27
N PRO A 240 13.63 3.21 17.54
CA PRO A 240 13.00 2.51 18.66
C PRO A 240 11.48 2.76 18.67
N GLY A 241 10.67 1.67 18.70
CA GLY A 241 9.20 1.78 18.61
C GLY A 241 8.67 2.29 17.25
N GLY A 242 9.52 2.42 16.24
CA GLY A 242 9.16 2.94 14.91
C GLY A 242 8.39 1.97 14.04
N VAL A 243 8.20 0.71 14.45
CA VAL A 243 7.38 -0.28 13.72
C VAL A 243 5.98 -0.29 14.30
N LYS A 244 5.00 0.18 13.53
CA LYS A 244 3.57 0.15 13.89
C LYS A 244 2.83 -0.77 12.92
N SER A 245 1.80 -1.44 13.43
CA SER A 245 0.97 -2.39 12.68
C SER A 245 -0.47 -2.29 13.14
N GLU A 246 -1.40 -2.20 12.19
CA GLU A 246 -2.84 -2.23 12.43
C GLU A 246 -3.50 -3.25 11.51
N LEU A 247 -4.33 -4.12 12.09
CA LEU A 247 -5.10 -5.10 11.34
C LEU A 247 -6.39 -4.45 10.85
N LEU A 248 -6.69 -4.65 9.57
CA LEU A 248 -7.77 -4.01 8.86
C LEU A 248 -8.71 -5.06 8.25
N LYS A 249 -10.00 -5.00 8.59
CA LYS A 249 -11.05 -5.86 8.02
C LYS A 249 -11.74 -5.11 6.90
N PRO A 250 -11.73 -5.60 5.65
CA PRO A 250 -12.41 -4.92 4.56
C PRO A 250 -13.92 -4.89 4.79
N THR A 251 -14.51 -3.72 4.58
CA THR A 251 -15.97 -3.55 4.62
C THR A 251 -16.64 -4.29 3.45
N SER A 252 -17.94 -4.55 3.55
CA SER A 252 -18.73 -5.23 2.50
C SER A 252 -18.69 -4.49 1.16
N TYR A 253 -18.44 -3.20 1.16
CA TYR A 253 -18.42 -2.32 -0.01
C TYR A 253 -17.00 -1.93 -0.45
N SER A 254 -15.97 -2.49 0.18
CA SER A 254 -14.57 -2.23 -0.18
C SER A 254 -14.22 -2.86 -1.54
N PRO A 255 -13.61 -2.13 -2.49
CA PRO A 255 -13.05 -2.72 -3.71
C PRO A 255 -11.89 -3.69 -3.46
N MET A 256 -11.08 -3.44 -2.44
CA MET A 256 -10.05 -4.37 -1.93
C MET A 256 -10.67 -5.21 -0.81
N ARG A 257 -10.83 -6.54 -1.07
CA ARG A 257 -11.45 -7.49 -0.13
C ARG A 257 -10.60 -8.72 0.08
#